data_4258c2c080d633ba7d36f7987239b677
#
_entry.id   4258c2c080d633ba7d36f7987239b677
#
_cell.length_a   1.000
_cell.length_b   1.000
_cell.length_c   1.000
_cell.angle_alpha   90.00
_cell.angle_beta   90.00
_cell.angle_gamma   90.00
#
_symmetry.space_group_name_H-M   'P 1'
#
loop_
_entity.id
_entity.type
_entity.pdbx_description
1 polymer ?
#
loop_
_entity_poly.entity_id
_entity_poly.type
_entity_poly.pdbx_seq_one_letter_code
_entity_poly.pdbx_strand_id
1 'polypeptide(L)'
;LCEKIDVNIEDISIGMGLDKRIGGRFLRAGPAYGGSCFPKDTKAIVTTAAKFKTNLSIIKSVINSNKNRSSLLLKRVLKILNGKVKNKKICFLGVTFKANTDDMRDSSCLTMIPSLIKKGALINYFEPTGKKEEFKKLVNVSFSKNINTAIKNSDLIIIHTEWNDFKSINFKKIVKNKRFKIFDMRNIYSAKKMYKQKINYYAIGG
;
A
#
# COMPACT_ATOMS: atom_id res chain seq x y z
N LEU A 1 -15.60 3.28 0.62
CA LEU A 1 -17.00 2.89 0.66
C LEU A 1 -17.13 1.37 0.63
N CYS A 2 -16.57 0.68 -0.38
CA CYS A 2 -16.66 -0.77 -0.57
C CYS A 2 -16.38 -1.58 0.70
N GLU A 3 -15.30 -1.26 1.43
CA GLU A 3 -14.98 -1.88 2.72
C GLU A 3 -16.03 -1.68 3.84
N LYS A 4 -16.95 -0.74 3.66
CA LYS A 4 -18.01 -0.44 4.63
C LYS A 4 -19.32 -1.15 4.32
N ILE A 5 -19.52 -1.45 3.05
CA ILE A 5 -20.75 -2.07 2.55
C ILE A 5 -20.53 -3.50 2.04
N ASP A 6 -19.34 -4.06 2.29
CA ASP A 6 -18.94 -5.43 1.93
C ASP A 6 -19.09 -5.73 0.43
N VAL A 7 -18.63 -4.78 -0.40
CA VAL A 7 -18.64 -4.88 -1.88
C VAL A 7 -17.20 -4.91 -2.38
N ASN A 8 -16.91 -5.80 -3.33
CA ASN A 8 -15.59 -5.90 -3.92
C ASN A 8 -15.33 -4.73 -4.87
N ILE A 9 -14.28 -3.95 -4.62
CA ILE A 9 -13.85 -2.83 -5.47
C ILE A 9 -13.45 -3.28 -6.88
N GLU A 10 -12.97 -4.51 -7.04
CA GLU A 10 -12.56 -5.03 -8.35
C GLU A 10 -13.78 -5.21 -9.27
N ASP A 11 -14.92 -5.68 -8.74
CA ASP A 11 -16.15 -5.84 -9.52
C ASP A 11 -16.66 -4.48 -10.01
N ILE A 12 -16.58 -3.45 -9.13
CA ILE A 12 -16.93 -2.07 -9.51
C ILE A 12 -15.96 -1.55 -10.57
N SER A 13 -14.66 -1.77 -10.39
CA SER A 13 -13.63 -1.36 -11.34
C SER A 13 -13.82 -1.99 -12.72
N ILE A 14 -14.14 -3.29 -12.75
CA ILE A 14 -14.46 -4.01 -14.00
C ILE A 14 -15.71 -3.42 -14.63
N GLY A 15 -16.81 -3.29 -13.87
CA GLY A 15 -18.08 -2.76 -14.37
C GLY A 15 -17.92 -1.34 -14.96
N MET A 16 -17.25 -0.44 -14.25
CA MET A 16 -16.96 0.91 -14.78
C MET A 16 -16.05 0.87 -16.02
N GLY A 17 -15.08 -0.05 -16.05
CA GLY A 17 -14.12 -0.20 -17.13
C GLY A 17 -14.72 -0.76 -18.43
N LEU A 18 -15.93 -1.33 -18.40
CA LEU A 18 -16.67 -1.77 -19.59
C LEU A 18 -17.10 -0.58 -20.47
N ASP A 19 -17.29 0.60 -19.88
CA ASP A 19 -17.51 1.81 -20.65
C ASP A 19 -16.20 2.23 -21.34
N LYS A 20 -16.18 2.21 -22.68
CA LYS A 20 -15.01 2.54 -23.50
C LYS A 20 -14.49 3.97 -23.27
N ARG A 21 -15.33 4.91 -22.81
CA ARG A 21 -14.94 6.30 -22.49
C ARG A 21 -14.11 6.37 -21.23
N ILE A 22 -14.27 5.43 -20.30
CA ILE A 22 -13.55 5.34 -19.03
C ILE A 22 -12.34 4.39 -19.16
N GLY A 23 -12.58 3.17 -19.60
CA GLY A 23 -11.59 2.10 -19.69
C GLY A 23 -11.09 1.62 -18.31
N GLY A 24 -10.53 0.41 -18.24
CA GLY A 24 -10.12 -0.22 -16.99
C GLY A 24 -8.71 0.15 -16.49
N ARG A 25 -7.92 0.87 -17.30
CA ARG A 25 -6.48 0.99 -17.07
C ARG A 25 -6.10 1.70 -15.73
N PHE A 26 -6.88 2.70 -15.33
CA PHE A 26 -6.60 3.53 -14.14
C PHE A 26 -7.53 3.28 -12.95
N LEU A 27 -8.37 2.25 -13.02
CA LEU A 27 -9.38 1.96 -11.99
C LEU A 27 -8.90 1.00 -10.90
N ARG A 28 -7.63 0.59 -10.91
CA ARG A 28 -7.09 -0.35 -9.91
C ARG A 28 -6.98 0.31 -8.54
N ALA A 29 -7.53 -0.36 -7.52
CA ALA A 29 -7.36 0.07 -6.13
C ALA A 29 -5.89 0.03 -5.71
N GLY A 30 -5.51 0.95 -4.82
CA GLY A 30 -4.13 1.03 -4.35
C GLY A 30 -3.98 1.88 -3.08
N PRO A 31 -2.75 1.95 -2.52
CA PRO A 31 -2.51 2.67 -1.27
C PRO A 31 -2.69 4.18 -1.42
N ALA A 32 -2.17 4.76 -2.49
CA ALA A 32 -2.29 6.18 -2.84
C ALA A 32 -1.67 6.40 -4.22
N TYR A 33 -1.93 7.54 -4.87
CA TYR A 33 -1.09 7.97 -5.97
C TYR A 33 0.16 8.69 -5.47
N GLY A 34 1.26 8.51 -6.19
CA GLY A 34 2.55 9.11 -5.90
C GLY A 34 3.33 9.36 -7.20
N GLY A 35 4.65 9.45 -7.06
CA GLY A 35 5.57 9.69 -8.17
C GLY A 35 5.79 11.18 -8.46
N SER A 36 6.52 11.45 -9.55
CA SER A 36 7.02 12.79 -9.86
C SER A 36 6.00 13.72 -10.52
N CYS A 37 5.09 13.18 -11.33
CA CYS A 37 4.22 14.01 -12.18
C CYS A 37 2.90 14.33 -11.48
N PHE A 38 2.09 13.32 -11.20
CA PHE A 38 0.71 13.51 -10.79
C PHE A 38 0.56 14.36 -9.51
N PRO A 39 1.32 14.15 -8.41
CA PRO A 39 1.23 15.00 -7.23
C PRO A 39 1.66 16.45 -7.49
N LYS A 40 2.70 16.65 -8.30
CA LYS A 40 3.21 17.98 -8.65
C LYS A 40 2.22 18.74 -9.52
N ASP A 41 1.72 18.10 -10.59
CA ASP A 41 0.89 18.75 -11.59
C ASP A 41 -0.51 19.09 -11.04
N THR A 42 -1.09 18.22 -10.20
CA THR A 42 -2.35 18.52 -9.51
C THR A 42 -2.22 19.72 -8.57
N LYS A 43 -1.11 19.85 -7.85
CA LYS A 43 -0.84 21.03 -7.00
C LYS A 43 -0.61 22.28 -7.84
N ALA A 44 0.16 22.16 -8.93
CA ALA A 44 0.46 23.28 -9.82
C ALA A 44 -0.79 23.86 -10.46
N ILE A 45 -1.69 23.03 -10.99
CA ILE A 45 -2.92 23.53 -11.62
C ILE A 45 -3.84 24.23 -10.61
N VAL A 46 -3.93 23.75 -9.37
CA VAL A 46 -4.70 24.42 -8.30
C VAL A 46 -4.10 25.79 -7.97
N THR A 47 -2.77 25.88 -7.90
CA THR A 47 -2.06 27.14 -7.65
C THR A 47 -2.27 28.13 -8.80
N THR A 48 -2.20 27.65 -10.04
CA THR A 48 -2.45 28.46 -11.23
C THR A 48 -3.89 28.97 -11.25
N ALA A 49 -4.87 28.10 -11.02
CA ALA A 49 -6.27 28.50 -10.97
C ALA A 49 -6.56 29.58 -9.90
N ALA A 50 -5.92 29.48 -8.74
CA ALA A 50 -6.04 30.47 -7.69
C ALA A 50 -5.55 31.86 -8.13
N LYS A 51 -4.45 31.94 -8.91
CA LYS A 51 -3.94 33.19 -9.49
C LYS A 51 -4.96 33.86 -10.42
N PHE A 52 -5.77 33.05 -11.12
CA PHE A 52 -6.83 33.51 -12.01
C PHE A 52 -8.21 33.55 -11.33
N LYS A 53 -8.26 33.51 -9.99
CA LYS A 53 -9.51 33.54 -9.18
C LYS A 53 -10.52 32.44 -9.57
N THR A 54 -10.04 31.31 -10.10
CA THR A 54 -10.86 30.15 -10.49
C THR A 54 -10.79 29.07 -9.44
N ASN A 55 -11.92 28.46 -9.09
CA ASN A 55 -11.97 27.40 -8.09
C ASN A 55 -11.98 26.01 -8.74
N LEU A 56 -10.98 25.19 -8.42
CA LEU A 56 -10.89 23.78 -8.81
C LEU A 56 -11.19 22.86 -7.62
N SER A 57 -12.44 22.90 -7.14
CA SER A 57 -12.87 22.17 -5.93
C SER A 57 -12.64 20.66 -6.02
N ILE A 58 -12.94 20.06 -7.17
CA ILE A 58 -12.76 18.61 -7.39
C ILE A 58 -11.28 18.23 -7.23
N ILE A 59 -10.36 18.96 -7.88
CA ILE A 59 -8.93 18.65 -7.80
C ILE A 59 -8.39 18.87 -6.38
N LYS A 60 -8.84 19.92 -5.70
CA LYS A 60 -8.51 20.14 -4.27
C LYS A 60 -8.97 18.98 -3.40
N SER A 61 -10.18 18.47 -3.63
CA SER A 61 -10.73 17.31 -2.90
C SER A 61 -9.92 16.05 -3.16
N VAL A 62 -9.48 15.80 -4.39
CA VAL A 62 -8.62 14.67 -4.76
C VAL A 62 -7.27 14.76 -4.03
N ILE A 63 -6.61 15.92 -4.03
CA ILE A 63 -5.34 16.14 -3.33
C ILE A 63 -5.50 15.87 -1.82
N ASN A 64 -6.55 16.41 -1.19
CA ASN A 64 -6.82 16.21 0.23
C ASN A 64 -7.13 14.74 0.56
N SER A 65 -7.92 14.08 -0.26
CA SER A 65 -8.22 12.65 -0.11
C SER A 65 -6.95 11.81 -0.16
N ASN A 66 -6.08 12.05 -1.15
CA ASN A 66 -4.80 11.35 -1.26
C ASN A 66 -3.87 11.61 -0.07
N LYS A 67 -3.76 12.86 0.38
CA LYS A 67 -2.98 13.23 1.57
C LYS A 67 -3.42 12.48 2.82
N ASN A 68 -4.73 12.30 2.99
CA ASN A 68 -5.30 11.60 4.14
C ASN A 68 -5.20 10.07 4.03
N ARG A 69 -4.92 9.53 2.84
CA ARG A 69 -4.95 8.10 2.56
C ARG A 69 -3.98 7.31 3.44
N SER A 70 -2.75 7.77 3.61
CA SER A 70 -1.74 7.11 4.45
C SER A 70 -2.21 6.94 5.90
N SER A 71 -2.89 7.94 6.46
CA SER A 71 -3.45 7.87 7.80
C SER A 71 -4.59 6.85 7.92
N LEU A 72 -5.43 6.75 6.89
CA LEU A 72 -6.49 5.72 6.84
C LEU A 72 -5.90 4.31 6.75
N LEU A 73 -4.89 4.11 5.93
CA LEU A 73 -4.18 2.84 5.81
C LEU A 73 -3.49 2.45 7.12
N LEU A 74 -2.87 3.41 7.80
CA LEU A 74 -2.28 3.19 9.11
C LEU A 74 -3.34 2.74 10.13
N LYS A 75 -4.49 3.42 10.21
CA LYS A 75 -5.62 3.02 11.06
C LYS A 75 -6.07 1.58 10.76
N ARG A 76 -6.06 1.19 9.48
CA ARG A 76 -6.40 -0.18 9.08
C ARG A 76 -5.35 -1.20 9.54
N VAL A 77 -4.07 -0.89 9.42
CA VAL A 77 -2.98 -1.73 9.98
C VAL A 77 -3.16 -1.91 11.48
N LEU A 78 -3.49 -0.83 12.21
CA LEU A 78 -3.76 -0.90 13.66
C LEU A 78 -4.95 -1.82 13.96
N LYS A 79 -6.04 -1.72 13.19
CA LYS A 79 -7.21 -2.60 13.32
C LYS A 79 -6.85 -4.06 13.06
N ILE A 80 -6.10 -4.35 11.99
CA ILE A 80 -5.62 -5.69 11.65
C ILE A 80 -4.79 -6.29 12.80
N LEU A 81 -3.98 -5.50 13.47
CA LEU A 81 -3.15 -5.91 14.61
C LEU A 81 -3.86 -5.79 15.97
N ASN A 82 -5.16 -5.50 15.99
CA ASN A 82 -5.96 -5.30 17.23
C ASN A 82 -5.32 -4.27 18.18
N GLY A 83 -4.76 -3.19 17.64
CA GLY A 83 -4.06 -2.14 18.38
C GLY A 83 -2.65 -2.53 18.88
N LYS A 84 -2.28 -3.79 18.84
CA LYS A 84 -1.03 -4.33 19.42
C LYS A 84 0.11 -4.24 18.38
N VAL A 85 0.78 -3.09 18.28
CA VAL A 85 1.85 -2.84 17.30
C VAL A 85 3.25 -2.99 17.91
N LYS A 86 3.41 -2.70 19.20
CA LYS A 86 4.71 -2.77 19.89
C LYS A 86 5.34 -4.15 19.74
N ASN A 87 6.59 -4.19 19.34
CA ASN A 87 7.39 -5.40 19.06
C ASN A 87 6.85 -6.30 17.93
N LYS A 88 5.84 -5.86 17.15
CA LYS A 88 5.37 -6.60 15.99
C LYS A 88 6.35 -6.48 14.83
N LYS A 89 6.65 -7.61 14.22
CA LYS A 89 7.49 -7.71 13.01
C LYS A 89 6.61 -7.53 11.78
N ILE A 90 6.72 -6.35 11.16
CA ILE A 90 5.95 -5.98 9.98
C ILE A 90 6.88 -5.96 8.78
N CYS A 91 6.55 -6.74 7.75
CA CYS A 91 7.28 -6.74 6.50
C CYS A 91 6.52 -5.95 5.43
N PHE A 92 7.21 -5.04 4.74
CA PHE A 92 6.72 -4.41 3.52
C PHE A 92 7.31 -5.11 2.30
N LEU A 93 6.46 -5.60 1.43
CA LEU A 93 6.80 -6.07 0.09
C LEU A 93 6.56 -4.93 -0.91
N GLY A 94 7.66 -4.37 -1.39
CA GLY A 94 7.68 -3.14 -2.16
C GLY A 94 7.47 -1.89 -1.28
N VAL A 95 8.20 -0.83 -1.60
CA VAL A 95 8.09 0.47 -0.92
C VAL A 95 8.02 1.65 -1.88
N THR A 96 8.29 1.44 -3.17
CA THR A 96 8.12 2.42 -4.24
C THR A 96 6.63 2.75 -4.47
N PHE A 97 6.32 3.89 -5.09
CA PHE A 97 4.92 4.29 -5.30
C PHE A 97 4.18 3.38 -6.31
N LYS A 98 4.89 2.73 -7.22
CA LYS A 98 4.39 1.70 -8.16
C LYS A 98 5.51 0.72 -8.53
N ALA A 99 5.17 -0.39 -9.16
CA ALA A 99 6.15 -1.34 -9.71
C ALA A 99 6.93 -0.76 -10.92
N ASN A 100 8.03 -1.41 -11.25
CA ASN A 100 8.92 -1.08 -12.38
C ASN A 100 9.54 0.33 -12.31
N THR A 101 9.83 0.79 -11.09
CA THR A 101 10.57 2.01 -10.83
C THR A 101 11.26 1.94 -9.47
N ASP A 102 12.30 2.71 -9.28
CA ASP A 102 12.97 2.94 -7.99
C ASP A 102 12.44 4.18 -7.25
N ASP A 103 11.46 4.87 -7.83
CA ASP A 103 10.96 6.16 -7.36
C ASP A 103 10.15 6.04 -6.06
N MET A 104 10.63 6.73 -5.03
CA MET A 104 10.01 6.80 -3.70
C MET A 104 9.13 8.03 -3.50
N ARG A 105 9.10 8.98 -4.45
CA ARG A 105 8.40 10.26 -4.29
C ARG A 105 6.91 10.06 -4.04
N ASP A 106 6.43 10.67 -2.97
CA ASP A 106 5.04 10.55 -2.50
C ASP A 106 4.56 9.10 -2.29
N SER A 107 5.48 8.12 -2.12
CA SER A 107 5.10 6.78 -1.66
C SER A 107 4.49 6.86 -0.26
N SER A 108 3.35 6.20 -0.05
CA SER A 108 2.71 6.15 1.28
C SER A 108 3.58 5.46 2.34
N CYS A 109 4.58 4.66 1.94
CA CYS A 109 5.56 4.07 2.85
C CYS A 109 6.39 5.12 3.60
N LEU A 110 6.65 6.29 2.99
CA LEU A 110 7.40 7.39 3.62
C LEU A 110 6.69 7.94 4.86
N THR A 111 5.39 7.80 4.95
CA THR A 111 4.59 8.20 6.12
C THR A 111 4.28 7.01 7.02
N MET A 112 3.93 5.87 6.44
CA MET A 112 3.46 4.69 7.20
C MET A 112 4.58 4.04 8.01
N ILE A 113 5.76 3.83 7.42
CA ILE A 113 6.88 3.17 8.10
C ILE A 113 7.31 3.95 9.34
N PRO A 114 7.64 5.26 9.27
CA PRO A 114 7.98 6.03 10.47
C PRO A 114 6.86 6.04 11.52
N SER A 115 5.60 6.09 11.08
CA SER A 115 4.46 6.07 12.00
C SER A 115 4.31 4.75 12.76
N LEU A 116 4.59 3.62 12.11
CA LEU A 116 4.58 2.29 12.74
C LEU A 116 5.75 2.11 13.71
N ILE A 117 6.93 2.62 13.36
CA ILE A 117 8.11 2.63 14.23
C ILE A 117 7.83 3.42 15.51
N LYS A 118 7.25 4.62 15.40
CA LYS A 118 6.84 5.43 16.58
C LYS A 118 5.88 4.67 17.50
N LYS A 119 5.15 3.68 16.99
CA LYS A 119 4.29 2.79 17.77
C LYS A 119 5.00 1.51 18.26
N GLY A 120 6.31 1.42 18.05
CA GLY A 120 7.15 0.32 18.51
C GLY A 120 7.17 -0.90 17.61
N ALA A 121 6.79 -0.79 16.34
CA ALA A 121 6.95 -1.87 15.36
C ALA A 121 8.42 -2.08 14.98
N LEU A 122 8.75 -3.32 14.63
CA LEU A 122 10.00 -3.70 13.97
C LEU A 122 9.71 -3.89 12.48
N ILE A 123 10.28 -3.04 11.65
CA ILE A 123 10.01 -3.05 10.20
C ILE A 123 11.12 -3.80 9.48
N ASN A 124 10.71 -4.68 8.57
CA ASN A 124 11.59 -5.19 7.53
C ASN A 124 10.97 -4.87 6.18
N TYR A 125 11.76 -4.69 5.14
CA TYR A 125 11.23 -4.54 3.78
C TYR A 125 12.11 -5.24 2.75
N PHE A 126 11.47 -5.64 1.67
CA PHE A 126 12.10 -6.06 0.44
C PHE A 126 11.60 -5.17 -0.70
N GLU A 127 12.54 -4.70 -1.51
CA GLU A 127 12.29 -3.91 -2.71
C GLU A 127 13.18 -4.43 -3.84
N PRO A 128 12.62 -4.84 -4.99
CA PRO A 128 13.41 -5.36 -6.11
C PRO A 128 14.50 -4.38 -6.61
N THR A 129 14.23 -3.09 -6.51
CA THR A 129 15.19 -2.03 -6.89
C THR A 129 16.23 -1.70 -5.80
N GLY A 130 16.30 -2.53 -4.75
CA GLY A 130 17.32 -2.42 -3.72
C GLY A 130 16.96 -1.57 -2.51
N LYS A 131 17.93 -1.35 -1.65
CA LYS A 131 17.82 -0.59 -0.42
C LYS A 131 17.50 0.87 -0.71
N LYS A 132 16.62 1.48 0.12
CA LYS A 132 16.17 2.87 -0.04
C LYS A 132 16.86 3.79 0.96
N GLU A 133 17.42 4.88 0.45
CA GLU A 133 18.13 5.88 1.25
C GLU A 133 17.21 6.60 2.23
N GLU A 134 15.92 6.76 1.89
CA GLU A 134 14.89 7.39 2.71
C GLU A 134 14.71 6.70 4.07
N PHE A 135 15.06 5.42 4.16
CA PHE A 135 14.95 4.65 5.40
C PHE A 135 16.28 4.43 6.12
N LYS A 136 17.40 4.90 5.57
CA LYS A 136 18.74 4.64 6.09
C LYS A 136 18.95 5.11 7.53
N LYS A 137 18.34 6.25 7.89
CA LYS A 137 18.48 6.87 9.23
C LYS A 137 17.43 6.38 10.23
N LEU A 138 16.49 5.53 9.82
CA LEU A 138 15.43 5.05 10.70
C LEU A 138 15.92 3.87 11.53
N VAL A 139 15.76 3.97 12.84
CA VAL A 139 15.98 2.86 13.79
C VAL A 139 14.82 1.87 13.64
N ASN A 140 15.07 0.58 13.87
CA ASN A 140 14.08 -0.50 13.74
C ASN A 140 13.53 -0.72 12.31
N VAL A 141 14.30 -0.32 11.29
CA VAL A 141 14.04 -0.67 9.88
C VAL A 141 15.21 -1.46 9.33
N SER A 142 14.93 -2.58 8.70
CA SER A 142 15.92 -3.42 8.03
C SER A 142 15.50 -3.70 6.58
N PHE A 143 16.48 -3.78 5.70
CA PHE A 143 16.32 -4.22 4.32
C PHE A 143 16.74 -5.68 4.18
N SER A 144 15.94 -6.48 3.50
CA SER A 144 16.26 -7.87 3.15
C SER A 144 16.58 -7.99 1.67
N LYS A 145 17.62 -8.77 1.34
CA LYS A 145 18.05 -8.98 -0.05
C LYS A 145 17.15 -9.95 -0.84
N ASN A 146 16.25 -10.66 -0.18
CA ASN A 146 15.31 -11.56 -0.83
C ASN A 146 13.99 -11.66 -0.06
N ILE A 147 12.93 -12.03 -0.76
CA ILE A 147 11.57 -12.14 -0.24
C ILE A 147 11.48 -13.10 0.94
N ASN A 148 12.10 -14.28 0.83
CA ASN A 148 11.99 -15.33 1.85
C ASN A 148 12.52 -14.85 3.20
N THR A 149 13.68 -14.20 3.20
CA THR A 149 14.26 -13.62 4.41
C THR A 149 13.39 -12.50 4.96
N ALA A 150 12.83 -11.66 4.07
CA ALA A 150 12.00 -10.52 4.46
C ALA A 150 10.77 -10.96 5.25
N ILE A 151 10.04 -11.98 4.77
CA ILE A 151 8.74 -12.38 5.35
C ILE A 151 8.85 -13.46 6.43
N LYS A 152 9.98 -14.14 6.57
CA LYS A 152 10.14 -15.35 7.38
C LYS A 152 9.59 -15.26 8.81
N ASN A 153 9.80 -14.16 9.48
CA ASN A 153 9.44 -13.96 10.89
C ASN A 153 8.33 -12.92 11.08
N SER A 154 7.55 -12.61 10.05
CA SER A 154 6.57 -11.53 10.09
C SER A 154 5.32 -11.92 10.88
N ASP A 155 4.79 -10.96 11.65
CA ASP A 155 3.43 -10.98 12.20
C ASP A 155 2.43 -10.43 11.19
N LEU A 156 2.84 -9.42 10.42
CA LEU A 156 2.07 -8.82 9.33
C LEU A 156 2.95 -8.62 8.11
N ILE A 157 2.44 -9.01 6.95
CA ILE A 157 3.05 -8.75 5.65
C ILE A 157 2.15 -7.73 4.94
N ILE A 158 2.71 -6.61 4.51
CA ILE A 158 2.03 -5.57 3.75
C ILE A 158 2.54 -5.63 2.31
N ILE A 159 1.67 -5.94 1.37
CA ILE A 159 1.98 -5.86 -0.06
C ILE A 159 1.62 -4.42 -0.48
N HIS A 160 2.64 -3.58 -0.57
CA HIS A 160 2.44 -2.16 -0.85
C HIS A 160 2.59 -1.85 -2.34
N THR A 161 3.49 -2.55 -3.03
CA THR A 161 3.76 -2.33 -4.45
C THR A 161 3.51 -3.62 -5.24
N GLU A 162 2.91 -3.52 -6.43
CA GLU A 162 2.44 -4.65 -7.24
C GLU A 162 3.53 -5.26 -8.14
N TRP A 163 4.71 -5.55 -7.60
CA TRP A 163 5.76 -6.23 -8.34
C TRP A 163 5.35 -7.64 -8.76
N ASN A 164 5.75 -8.07 -9.94
CA ASN A 164 5.43 -9.41 -10.43
C ASN A 164 6.01 -10.50 -9.53
N ASP A 165 7.19 -10.26 -8.96
CA ASP A 165 7.88 -11.16 -8.04
C ASP A 165 7.04 -11.54 -6.81
N PHE A 166 6.04 -10.73 -6.47
CA PHE A 166 5.19 -10.97 -5.31
C PHE A 166 3.97 -11.84 -5.60
N LYS A 167 3.66 -12.13 -6.87
CA LYS A 167 2.42 -12.83 -7.27
C LYS A 167 2.45 -14.35 -7.02
N SER A 168 3.63 -14.92 -6.78
CA SER A 168 3.81 -16.38 -6.65
C SER A 168 4.36 -16.83 -5.30
N ILE A 169 4.27 -16.01 -4.27
CA ILE A 169 4.85 -16.32 -2.95
C ILE A 169 4.03 -17.41 -2.23
N ASN A 170 4.71 -18.48 -1.84
CA ASN A 170 4.13 -19.49 -0.94
C ASN A 170 4.33 -19.08 0.52
N PHE A 171 3.46 -18.20 1.02
CA PHE A 171 3.56 -17.66 2.38
C PHE A 171 3.60 -18.74 3.46
N LYS A 172 2.77 -19.78 3.35
CA LYS A 172 2.70 -20.85 4.35
C LYS A 172 3.99 -21.67 4.48
N LYS A 173 4.73 -21.83 3.38
CA LYS A 173 6.01 -22.52 3.38
C LYS A 173 7.11 -21.68 4.04
N ILE A 174 7.06 -20.36 3.89
CA ILE A 174 8.17 -19.46 4.24
C ILE A 174 7.98 -18.84 5.63
N VAL A 175 6.76 -18.39 5.98
CA VAL A 175 6.50 -17.66 7.22
C VAL A 175 6.43 -18.61 8.41
N LYS A 176 7.30 -18.42 9.39
CA LYS A 176 7.36 -19.26 10.59
C LYS A 176 6.18 -19.05 11.54
N ASN A 177 5.72 -17.81 11.69
CA ASN A 177 4.57 -17.47 12.51
C ASN A 177 3.28 -17.96 11.86
N LYS A 178 2.67 -19.02 12.39
CA LYS A 178 1.43 -19.61 11.84
C LYS A 178 0.18 -18.71 11.96
N ARG A 179 0.27 -17.62 12.73
CA ARG A 179 -0.81 -16.64 12.90
C ARG A 179 -0.53 -15.34 12.14
N PHE A 180 0.41 -15.36 11.18
CA PHE A 180 0.71 -14.19 10.37
C PHE A 180 -0.53 -13.69 9.62
N LYS A 181 -0.50 -12.42 9.29
CA LYS A 181 -1.56 -11.73 8.54
C LYS A 181 -0.98 -11.12 7.29
N ILE A 182 -1.79 -10.98 6.25
CA ILE A 182 -1.42 -10.27 5.01
C ILE A 182 -2.37 -9.10 4.83
N PHE A 183 -1.83 -7.92 4.60
CA PHE A 183 -2.57 -6.77 4.11
C PHE A 183 -2.10 -6.43 2.70
N ASP A 184 -2.92 -6.78 1.72
CA ASP A 184 -2.65 -6.54 0.31
C ASP A 184 -3.26 -5.21 -0.12
N MET A 185 -2.41 -4.21 -0.31
CA MET A 185 -2.82 -2.87 -0.72
C MET A 185 -2.98 -2.73 -2.24
N ARG A 186 -2.72 -3.80 -2.99
CA ARG A 186 -2.75 -3.82 -4.46
C ARG A 186 -3.67 -4.87 -5.03
N ASN A 187 -4.30 -5.70 -4.17
CA ASN A 187 -5.21 -6.77 -4.55
C ASN A 187 -4.58 -7.72 -5.59
N ILE A 188 -3.27 -8.04 -5.43
CA ILE A 188 -2.58 -8.93 -6.35
C ILE A 188 -2.92 -10.39 -6.13
N TYR A 189 -3.56 -10.72 -5.00
CA TYR A 189 -4.03 -12.05 -4.67
C TYR A 189 -5.55 -12.12 -4.57
N SER A 190 -6.12 -13.25 -4.96
CA SER A 190 -7.54 -13.52 -4.75
C SER A 190 -7.83 -13.83 -3.28
N ALA A 191 -8.69 -13.05 -2.65
CA ALA A 191 -9.14 -13.27 -1.27
C ALA A 191 -9.68 -14.70 -1.08
N LYS A 192 -10.50 -15.20 -2.01
CA LYS A 192 -11.05 -16.57 -2.00
C LYS A 192 -9.96 -17.64 -1.95
N LYS A 193 -8.86 -17.46 -2.74
CA LYS A 193 -7.72 -18.40 -2.73
C LYS A 193 -6.95 -18.33 -1.41
N MET A 194 -6.76 -17.14 -0.82
CA MET A 194 -6.08 -16.95 0.45
C MET A 194 -6.88 -17.56 1.61
N TYR A 195 -8.19 -17.38 1.65
CA TYR A 195 -9.05 -17.99 2.66
C TYR A 195 -9.10 -19.52 2.57
N LYS A 196 -9.14 -20.09 1.35
CA LYS A 196 -9.01 -21.56 1.17
C LYS A 196 -7.69 -22.09 1.74
N GLN A 197 -6.63 -21.31 1.70
CA GLN A 197 -5.36 -21.63 2.33
C GLN A 197 -5.33 -21.34 3.83
N LYS A 198 -6.42 -20.92 4.46
CA LYS A 198 -6.49 -20.52 5.88
C LYS A 198 -5.48 -19.42 6.23
N ILE A 199 -5.28 -18.45 5.35
CA ILE A 199 -4.45 -17.28 5.57
C ILE A 199 -5.33 -16.11 5.99
N ASN A 200 -4.98 -15.40 7.07
CA ASN A 200 -5.63 -14.17 7.49
C ASN A 200 -5.28 -13.05 6.49
N TYR A 201 -6.11 -12.88 5.49
CA TYR A 201 -5.89 -11.96 4.38
C TYR A 201 -6.86 -10.79 4.42
N TYR A 202 -6.34 -9.60 4.16
CA TYR A 202 -7.07 -8.35 4.11
C TYR A 202 -6.71 -7.62 2.82
N ALA A 203 -7.71 -7.31 2.00
CA ALA A 203 -7.55 -6.57 0.75
C ALA A 203 -7.98 -5.11 0.90
N ILE A 204 -7.66 -4.24 -0.05
CA ILE A 204 -8.27 -2.91 -0.16
C ILE A 204 -9.60 -3.04 -0.89
N GLY A 205 -10.69 -2.50 -0.31
CA GLY A 205 -11.99 -2.46 -0.96
C GLY A 205 -12.70 -3.81 -1.02
N GLY A 206 -12.46 -4.67 -0.02
CA GLY A 206 -13.11 -5.97 0.10
C GLY A 206 -12.64 -6.73 1.30
#